data_6e5692977c5fe700f4a5108281352498
#
_entry.id   6e5692977c5fe700f4a5108281352498
#
_cell.length_a   1.000
_cell.length_b   1.000
_cell.length_c   1.000
_cell.angle_alpha   90.00
_cell.angle_beta   90.00
_cell.angle_gamma   90.00
#
_symmetry.space_group_name_H-M   'P 1'
#
loop_
_entity.id
_entity.type
_entity.pdbx_description
1 polymer ?
#
loop_
_entity_poly.entity_id
_entity_poly.type
_entity_poly.pdbx_seq_one_letter_code
_entity_poly.pdbx_strand_id
1 'polypeptide(L)'
;MRKARITARWRGAGAVVAAAALSLGVAAGCGSSDSSSGGSGSGGSVDVVGYSTPETVYTDSLQPAFNKTPQGKGVSFSDSFGASGDQSRAVEAGQPASLVHFSQAGDMSRLVDAGMVAPNWDKQKYKGIAEDSVAVLVVRKGNPDGIRSFDDLVNKDVSVITPNPFSSGSARWNIMAIYGSQLHEGKSPQQALDAVKTVLGKTQVQPGSGRDALAAFTQGEGDVLISYENEAIKAQSEGESVDYVIPPSTILIQTPIAVTKDAPKAAQDFLDYIWSDAGQKIWAENGYRPVNPKLVDLKKFPTPKDLFTIDEFGGWDKVNDEFFDETKGKVAAIEKELGVSTAG
;
A
#
# COMPACT_ATOMS: atom_id res chain seq x y z
N MET A 1 0.41 18.48 -59.21
CA MET A 1 1.02 19.82 -59.42
C MET A 1 1.60 20.32 -58.11
N ARG A 2 2.86 20.67 -58.19
CA ARG A 2 3.71 21.53 -57.32
C ARG A 2 3.86 21.26 -55.81
N LYS A 3 5.06 20.82 -55.51
CA LYS A 3 5.80 20.85 -54.26
C LYS A 3 6.06 22.27 -53.76
N ALA A 4 6.10 22.47 -52.45
CA ALA A 4 6.97 23.52 -51.88
C ALA A 4 7.60 22.99 -50.58
N ARG A 5 8.92 22.79 -50.64
CA ARG A 5 9.83 22.66 -49.50
C ARG A 5 10.23 24.05 -49.07
N ILE A 6 10.29 24.31 -47.77
CA ILE A 6 11.05 25.45 -47.25
C ILE A 6 12.00 24.89 -46.18
N THR A 7 13.28 24.96 -46.52
CA THR A 7 14.43 24.77 -45.63
C THR A 7 14.83 26.14 -45.07
N ALA A 8 15.05 26.26 -43.79
CA ALA A 8 15.82 27.38 -43.24
C ALA A 8 16.93 26.83 -42.33
N ARG A 9 18.16 27.02 -42.82
CA ARG A 9 19.42 26.85 -42.08
C ARG A 9 19.69 28.17 -41.34
N TRP A 10 20.12 28.08 -40.09
CA TRP A 10 20.92 29.16 -39.50
C TRP A 10 22.18 28.60 -38.87
N ARG A 11 23.29 29.21 -39.30
CA ARG A 11 24.69 28.96 -38.91
C ARG A 11 25.15 30.09 -38.00
N GLY A 12 26.12 29.77 -37.18
CA GLY A 12 27.17 30.71 -36.80
C GLY A 12 27.29 30.92 -35.30
N ALA A 13 28.32 30.33 -34.74
CA ALA A 13 29.63 30.92 -34.39
C ALA A 13 29.53 31.80 -33.12
N GLY A 14 30.34 31.67 -32.15
CA GLY A 14 31.65 31.18 -31.90
C GLY A 14 32.18 31.75 -30.61
N ALA A 15 33.03 30.96 -29.93
CA ALA A 15 34.26 31.33 -29.22
C ALA A 15 34.18 32.42 -28.10
N VAL A 16 34.88 32.37 -26.98
CA VAL A 16 36.24 32.08 -26.59
C VAL A 16 36.39 32.36 -25.08
N VAL A 17 36.92 31.43 -24.34
CA VAL A 17 37.97 31.46 -23.31
C VAL A 17 38.19 32.72 -22.46
N ALA A 18 38.21 32.57 -21.14
CA ALA A 18 39.29 33.12 -20.30
C ALA A 18 39.34 32.41 -18.92
N ALA A 19 40.49 31.89 -18.62
CA ALA A 19 40.93 31.35 -17.34
C ALA A 19 41.66 32.44 -16.52
N ALA A 20 41.56 32.41 -15.22
CA ALA A 20 42.56 32.90 -14.24
C ALA A 20 42.03 32.53 -12.84
N ALA A 21 42.63 31.67 -12.14
CA ALA A 21 43.87 31.62 -11.36
C ALA A 21 43.70 32.13 -9.90
N LEU A 22 43.86 31.16 -9.00
CA LEU A 22 44.49 31.14 -7.67
C LEU A 22 44.33 32.34 -6.71
N SER A 23 43.85 31.99 -5.49
CA SER A 23 44.59 32.43 -4.27
C SER A 23 44.27 31.44 -3.10
N LEU A 24 45.32 30.83 -2.57
CA LEU A 24 45.41 30.15 -1.28
C LEU A 24 45.20 31.13 -0.13
N GLY A 25 44.39 30.76 0.85
CA GLY A 25 44.31 31.39 2.15
C GLY A 25 44.21 30.34 3.23
N VAL A 26 45.33 29.92 3.77
CA VAL A 26 45.42 29.11 5.01
C VAL A 26 45.24 30.08 6.17
N ALA A 27 44.23 29.84 7.01
CA ALA A 27 44.21 30.37 8.37
C ALA A 27 43.77 29.24 9.31
N ALA A 28 44.72 28.71 10.03
CA ALA A 28 44.55 27.90 11.20
C ALA A 28 44.00 28.74 12.35
N GLY A 29 42.83 28.32 12.89
CA GLY A 29 42.26 28.87 14.12
C GLY A 29 41.82 27.72 15.02
N CYS A 30 42.68 27.35 15.97
CA CYS A 30 42.28 26.56 17.15
C CYS A 30 41.40 27.46 18.03
N GLY A 31 40.22 26.99 18.34
CA GLY A 31 39.28 27.63 19.28
C GLY A 31 38.46 26.58 20.00
N SER A 32 38.66 26.53 21.26
CA SER A 32 38.25 25.67 22.35
C SER A 32 36.79 25.18 22.33
N SER A 33 36.66 23.93 22.75
CA SER A 33 35.48 23.28 23.30
C SER A 33 34.68 24.15 24.26
N ASP A 34 33.43 24.43 23.91
CA ASP A 34 32.38 24.68 24.89
C ASP A 34 31.30 23.62 24.72
N SER A 35 31.29 22.73 25.70
CA SER A 35 30.23 21.75 25.92
C SER A 35 29.02 22.50 26.47
N SER A 36 28.15 22.95 25.61
CA SER A 36 26.77 23.31 26.01
C SER A 36 25.87 22.11 25.79
N SER A 37 25.60 21.39 26.87
CA SER A 37 24.46 20.50 27.01
C SER A 37 23.15 21.31 26.82
N GLY A 38 22.69 21.40 25.61
CA GLY A 38 21.40 21.98 25.22
C GLY A 38 20.56 20.95 24.56
N GLY A 39 19.39 20.71 25.10
CA GLY A 39 18.36 19.72 24.79
C GLY A 39 18.33 19.10 23.41
N SER A 40 18.37 17.79 23.37
CA SER A 40 18.20 16.95 22.19
C SER A 40 16.80 17.16 21.59
N GLY A 41 16.66 18.10 20.70
CA GLY A 41 15.67 17.98 19.64
C GLY A 41 16.28 16.99 18.65
N SER A 42 15.81 15.77 18.59
CA SER A 42 16.27 14.77 17.62
C SER A 42 15.70 15.08 16.24
N GLY A 43 16.13 16.18 15.64
CA GLY A 43 15.85 16.47 14.22
C GLY A 43 16.59 15.45 13.37
N GLY A 44 15.89 14.44 12.89
CA GLY A 44 16.35 13.45 11.91
C GLY A 44 15.43 13.46 10.69
N SER A 45 15.84 12.79 9.61
CA SER A 45 14.97 12.52 8.46
C SER A 45 14.50 11.07 8.53
N VAL A 46 13.23 10.84 8.18
CA VAL A 46 12.64 9.51 8.07
C VAL A 46 12.11 9.35 6.65
N ASP A 47 12.69 8.38 5.92
CA ASP A 47 12.24 8.00 4.59
C ASP A 47 11.16 6.92 4.76
N VAL A 48 9.90 7.28 4.46
CA VAL A 48 8.74 6.39 4.54
C VAL A 48 8.46 5.82 3.16
N VAL A 49 8.51 4.51 3.03
CA VAL A 49 8.11 3.82 1.79
C VAL A 49 6.92 2.93 2.09
N GLY A 50 5.80 3.18 1.42
CA GLY A 50 4.55 2.53 1.76
C GLY A 50 3.65 2.16 0.58
N TYR A 51 2.67 1.30 0.86
CA TYR A 51 1.62 1.04 -0.10
C TYR A 51 0.67 2.24 -0.22
N SER A 52 -0.11 2.31 -1.31
CA SER A 52 -0.77 3.55 -1.74
C SER A 52 -1.88 4.06 -0.83
N THR A 53 -2.62 3.17 -0.14
CA THR A 53 -3.88 3.58 0.52
C THR A 53 -3.68 4.47 1.76
N PRO A 54 -2.65 4.29 2.61
CA PRO A 54 -2.47 5.11 3.82
C PRO A 54 -1.74 6.45 3.59
N GLU A 55 -1.33 6.79 2.36
CA GLU A 55 -0.54 7.99 2.07
C GLU A 55 -1.07 9.24 2.80
N THR A 56 -2.34 9.58 2.59
CA THR A 56 -2.95 10.76 3.23
C THR A 56 -3.03 10.66 4.76
N VAL A 57 -3.09 9.46 5.31
CA VAL A 57 -3.06 9.28 6.77
C VAL A 57 -1.68 9.61 7.32
N TYR A 58 -0.62 9.22 6.62
CA TYR A 58 0.74 9.58 6.98
C TYR A 58 0.96 11.09 6.88
N THR A 59 0.70 11.68 5.72
CA THR A 59 1.03 13.08 5.42
C THR A 59 0.16 14.08 6.20
N ASP A 60 -1.12 13.81 6.34
CA ASP A 60 -2.07 14.78 6.86
C ASP A 60 -2.37 14.58 8.36
N SER A 61 -2.04 13.39 8.90
CA SER A 61 -2.44 13.06 10.27
C SER A 61 -1.28 12.54 11.15
N LEU A 62 -0.66 11.41 10.81
CA LEU A 62 0.34 10.75 11.67
C LEU A 62 1.62 11.58 11.82
N GLN A 63 2.22 12.03 10.71
CA GLN A 63 3.45 12.82 10.72
C GLN A 63 3.25 14.18 11.42
N PRO A 64 2.20 14.98 11.10
CA PRO A 64 1.94 16.22 11.83
C PRO A 64 1.66 16.02 13.32
N ALA A 65 0.98 14.92 13.70
CA ALA A 65 0.71 14.61 15.09
C ALA A 65 1.99 14.14 15.83
N PHE A 66 2.80 13.31 15.20
CA PHE A 66 4.09 12.90 15.75
C PHE A 66 5.03 14.10 15.97
N ASN A 67 5.10 15.04 15.02
CA ASN A 67 5.94 16.24 15.12
C ASN A 67 5.56 17.17 16.31
N LYS A 68 4.36 17.01 16.89
CA LYS A 68 3.96 17.71 18.10
C LYS A 68 4.46 17.02 19.39
N THR A 69 4.97 15.79 19.29
CA THR A 69 5.53 15.07 20.44
C THR A 69 6.98 15.48 20.69
N PRO A 70 7.51 15.25 21.91
CA PRO A 70 8.92 15.50 22.19
C PRO A 70 9.88 14.71 21.27
N GLN A 71 9.53 13.47 20.89
CA GLN A 71 10.33 12.60 20.04
C GLN A 71 10.31 13.04 18.57
N GLY A 72 9.17 13.56 18.11
CA GLY A 72 8.97 13.96 16.71
C GLY A 72 9.38 15.40 16.43
N LYS A 73 9.71 16.19 17.44
CA LYS A 73 10.04 17.61 17.25
C LYS A 73 11.25 17.79 16.34
N GLY A 74 11.04 18.44 15.20
CA GLY A 74 12.09 18.73 14.21
C GLY A 74 12.44 17.55 13.30
N VAL A 75 11.66 16.46 13.34
CA VAL A 75 11.79 15.34 12.39
C VAL A 75 11.19 15.77 11.06
N SER A 76 11.92 15.53 9.96
CA SER A 76 11.44 15.68 8.58
C SER A 76 11.10 14.32 7.98
N PHE A 77 10.19 14.30 7.02
CA PHE A 77 9.78 13.09 6.32
C PHE A 77 10.02 13.22 4.81
N SER A 78 10.39 12.11 4.19
CA SER A 78 10.44 11.93 2.75
C SER A 78 9.59 10.71 2.43
N ASP A 79 8.56 10.87 1.61
CA ASP A 79 7.51 9.88 1.43
C ASP A 79 7.53 9.31 0.00
N SER A 80 7.35 7.99 -0.11
CA SER A 80 7.13 7.29 -1.37
C SER A 80 6.01 6.28 -1.18
N PHE A 81 4.87 6.54 -1.80
CA PHE A 81 3.69 5.67 -1.75
C PHE A 81 3.29 5.19 -3.14
N GLY A 82 2.91 3.93 -3.25
CA GLY A 82 2.54 3.33 -4.53
C GLY A 82 2.03 1.90 -4.40
N ALA A 83 2.05 1.15 -5.48
CA ALA A 83 1.72 -0.27 -5.42
C ALA A 83 2.72 -1.02 -4.51
N SER A 84 2.19 -1.82 -3.57
CA SER A 84 2.99 -2.43 -2.48
C SER A 84 4.17 -3.27 -3.00
N GLY A 85 3.93 -4.10 -4.01
CA GLY A 85 4.97 -4.92 -4.61
C GLY A 85 6.05 -4.08 -5.32
N ASP A 86 5.65 -3.00 -5.99
CA ASP A 86 6.59 -2.07 -6.66
C ASP A 86 7.45 -1.34 -5.65
N GLN A 87 6.85 -0.85 -4.55
CA GLN A 87 7.57 -0.19 -3.48
C GLN A 87 8.57 -1.13 -2.79
N SER A 88 8.18 -2.37 -2.53
CA SER A 88 9.09 -3.37 -1.97
C SER A 88 10.27 -3.66 -2.91
N ARG A 89 10.02 -3.84 -4.21
CA ARG A 89 11.08 -4.02 -5.22
C ARG A 89 11.99 -2.80 -5.34
N ALA A 90 11.43 -1.60 -5.27
CA ALA A 90 12.21 -0.36 -5.32
C ALA A 90 13.17 -0.24 -4.14
N VAL A 91 12.71 -0.58 -2.92
CA VAL A 91 13.58 -0.60 -1.72
C VAL A 91 14.67 -1.67 -1.87
N GLU A 92 14.33 -2.89 -2.32
CA GLU A 92 15.30 -3.95 -2.60
C GLU A 92 16.36 -3.49 -3.63
N ALA A 93 15.95 -2.71 -4.63
CA ALA A 93 16.83 -2.14 -5.66
C ALA A 93 17.63 -0.92 -5.18
N GLY A 94 17.49 -0.49 -3.93
CA GLY A 94 18.29 0.57 -3.32
C GLY A 94 17.59 1.92 -3.12
N GLN A 95 16.26 2.00 -3.27
CA GLN A 95 15.52 3.19 -2.85
C GLN A 95 15.70 3.41 -1.35
N PRO A 96 16.09 4.62 -0.90
CA PRO A 96 16.20 4.92 0.52
C PRO A 96 14.89 4.67 1.27
N ALA A 97 14.96 3.95 2.38
CA ALA A 97 13.83 3.69 3.26
C ALA A 97 14.30 3.52 4.70
N SER A 98 13.67 4.23 5.62
CA SER A 98 13.88 4.08 7.07
C SER A 98 12.71 3.34 7.72
N LEU A 99 11.50 3.55 7.21
CA LEU A 99 10.28 2.89 7.62
C LEU A 99 9.59 2.34 6.37
N VAL A 100 9.25 1.06 6.40
CA VAL A 100 8.53 0.39 5.31
C VAL A 100 7.18 -0.10 5.81
N HIS A 101 6.12 0.14 5.03
CA HIS A 101 4.76 -0.25 5.35
C HIS A 101 4.06 -0.82 4.10
N PHE A 102 3.86 -2.12 4.09
CA PHE A 102 3.35 -2.82 2.91
C PHE A 102 1.93 -3.36 3.12
N SER A 103 1.28 -3.65 2.02
CA SER A 103 -0.06 -4.20 2.02
C SER A 103 -0.11 -5.67 2.50
N GLN A 104 0.96 -6.45 2.31
CA GLN A 104 1.01 -7.87 2.68
C GLN A 104 2.42 -8.32 3.08
N ALA A 105 2.51 -9.39 3.90
CA ALA A 105 3.77 -9.81 4.53
C ALA A 105 4.82 -10.33 3.55
N GLY A 106 4.45 -10.86 2.38
CA GLY A 106 5.43 -11.31 1.39
C GLY A 106 6.27 -10.16 0.80
N ASP A 107 5.73 -8.94 0.76
CA ASP A 107 6.51 -7.75 0.38
C ASP A 107 7.52 -7.37 1.48
N MET A 108 7.22 -7.69 2.74
CA MET A 108 8.16 -7.55 3.86
C MET A 108 9.21 -8.67 3.84
N SER A 109 8.80 -9.93 3.56
CA SER A 109 9.70 -11.09 3.45
C SER A 109 10.80 -10.84 2.41
N ARG A 110 10.49 -10.21 1.27
CA ARG A 110 11.47 -9.78 0.27
C ARG A 110 12.60 -8.96 0.88
N LEU A 111 12.28 -7.97 1.72
CA LEU A 111 13.30 -7.12 2.37
C LEU A 111 14.04 -7.83 3.50
N VAL A 112 13.42 -8.82 4.13
CA VAL A 112 14.09 -9.71 5.10
C VAL A 112 15.15 -10.55 4.37
N ASP A 113 14.78 -11.15 3.24
CA ASP A 113 15.68 -11.97 2.42
C ASP A 113 16.83 -11.15 1.84
N ALA A 114 16.58 -9.90 1.44
CA ALA A 114 17.59 -8.94 1.03
C ALA A 114 18.44 -8.41 2.21
N GLY A 115 18.14 -8.80 3.44
CA GLY A 115 18.87 -8.38 4.63
C GLY A 115 18.62 -6.95 5.09
N MET A 116 17.62 -6.26 4.53
CA MET A 116 17.31 -4.85 4.82
C MET A 116 16.39 -4.69 6.03
N VAL A 117 15.53 -5.65 6.31
CA VAL A 117 14.65 -5.70 7.48
C VAL A 117 15.05 -6.87 8.37
N ALA A 118 14.88 -6.72 9.67
CA ALA A 118 15.21 -7.77 10.63
C ALA A 118 14.23 -8.95 10.52
N PRO A 119 14.68 -10.23 10.58
CA PRO A 119 13.82 -11.40 10.40
C PRO A 119 12.79 -11.59 11.52
N ASN A 120 12.93 -10.86 12.61
CA ASN A 120 11.99 -10.87 13.73
C ASN A 120 11.03 -9.67 13.74
N TRP A 121 10.81 -9.03 12.59
CA TRP A 121 9.88 -7.90 12.45
C TRP A 121 8.47 -8.23 12.96
N ASP A 122 8.03 -9.48 12.75
CA ASP A 122 6.73 -10.01 13.16
C ASP A 122 6.65 -10.37 14.67
N LYS A 123 7.75 -10.29 15.41
CA LYS A 123 7.80 -10.45 16.88
C LYS A 123 7.67 -9.12 17.61
N GLN A 124 7.54 -8.03 16.90
CA GLN A 124 7.31 -6.70 17.45
C GLN A 124 5.87 -6.57 18.00
N LYS A 125 5.58 -5.41 18.57
CA LYS A 125 4.24 -5.07 19.04
C LYS A 125 3.21 -5.30 17.92
N TYR A 126 2.05 -5.84 18.27
CA TYR A 126 0.98 -6.22 17.34
C TYR A 126 1.45 -7.12 16.18
N LYS A 127 2.44 -7.97 16.41
CA LYS A 127 3.03 -8.84 15.37
C LYS A 127 3.58 -8.08 14.15
N GLY A 128 4.06 -6.85 14.36
CA GLY A 128 4.54 -6.01 13.27
C GLY A 128 3.44 -5.48 12.34
N ILE A 129 2.17 -5.48 12.76
CA ILE A 129 1.06 -4.95 11.98
C ILE A 129 0.77 -3.51 12.40
N ALA A 130 0.57 -2.62 11.44
CA ALA A 130 0.27 -1.21 11.68
C ALA A 130 -1.21 -0.97 11.98
N GLU A 131 -2.07 -1.52 11.14
CA GLU A 131 -3.52 -1.46 11.22
C GLU A 131 -4.15 -2.65 10.50
N ASP A 132 -5.44 -2.85 10.75
CA ASP A 132 -6.26 -3.86 10.10
C ASP A 132 -7.30 -3.22 9.17
N SER A 133 -7.81 -4.01 8.24
CA SER A 133 -8.98 -3.72 7.42
C SER A 133 -9.71 -5.01 7.07
N VAL A 134 -10.76 -4.95 6.27
CA VAL A 134 -11.41 -6.11 5.67
C VAL A 134 -11.66 -5.85 4.19
N ALA A 135 -11.71 -6.91 3.38
CA ALA A 135 -12.10 -6.77 1.99
C ALA A 135 -13.61 -6.51 1.91
N VAL A 136 -13.98 -5.49 1.13
CA VAL A 136 -15.35 -5.04 0.92
C VAL A 136 -15.68 -4.90 -0.57
N LEU A 137 -16.96 -4.78 -0.87
CA LEU A 137 -17.48 -4.50 -2.19
C LEU A 137 -17.99 -3.06 -2.22
N VAL A 138 -17.24 -2.17 -2.87
CA VAL A 138 -17.68 -0.78 -3.11
C VAL A 138 -18.62 -0.79 -4.30
N VAL A 139 -19.79 -0.19 -4.15
CA VAL A 139 -20.87 -0.21 -5.14
C VAL A 139 -21.34 1.20 -5.45
N ARG A 140 -22.00 1.38 -6.54
CA ARG A 140 -22.66 2.64 -6.88
C ARG A 140 -23.70 3.01 -5.83
N LYS A 141 -23.93 4.30 -5.61
CA LYS A 141 -24.89 4.80 -4.60
C LYS A 141 -26.25 4.13 -4.74
N GLY A 142 -26.78 3.63 -3.64
CA GLY A 142 -28.04 2.90 -3.58
C GLY A 142 -27.94 1.43 -3.99
N ASN A 143 -26.75 0.94 -4.34
CA ASN A 143 -26.51 -0.47 -4.73
C ASN A 143 -27.52 -0.98 -5.77
N PRO A 144 -27.57 -0.40 -6.97
CA PRO A 144 -28.59 -0.72 -7.97
C PRO A 144 -28.57 -2.19 -8.41
N ASP A 145 -27.38 -2.83 -8.40
CA ASP A 145 -27.20 -4.23 -8.80
C ASP A 145 -27.48 -5.21 -7.67
N GLY A 146 -27.77 -4.71 -6.48
CA GLY A 146 -28.12 -5.53 -5.31
C GLY A 146 -26.98 -6.47 -4.89
N ILE A 147 -25.73 -6.01 -4.93
CA ILE A 147 -24.52 -6.76 -4.54
C ILE A 147 -24.49 -6.94 -3.03
N ARG A 148 -24.25 -8.19 -2.56
CA ARG A 148 -24.26 -8.53 -1.13
C ARG A 148 -23.10 -9.44 -0.71
N SER A 149 -22.50 -10.15 -1.67
CA SER A 149 -21.46 -11.16 -1.41
C SER A 149 -20.54 -11.31 -2.62
N PHE A 150 -19.44 -12.02 -2.46
CA PHE A 150 -18.58 -12.39 -3.60
C PHE A 150 -19.28 -13.31 -4.59
N ASP A 151 -20.27 -14.11 -4.15
CA ASP A 151 -21.11 -14.91 -5.04
C ASP A 151 -21.92 -14.06 -6.04
N ASP A 152 -22.33 -12.87 -5.64
CA ASP A 152 -23.01 -11.95 -6.57
C ASP A 152 -22.08 -11.53 -7.71
N LEU A 153 -20.77 -11.37 -7.46
CA LEU A 153 -19.80 -11.07 -8.51
C LEU A 153 -19.63 -12.23 -9.50
N VAL A 154 -19.78 -13.47 -9.02
CA VAL A 154 -19.72 -14.66 -9.88
C VAL A 154 -20.98 -14.78 -10.73
N ASN A 155 -22.15 -14.59 -10.12
CA ASN A 155 -23.43 -14.97 -10.69
C ASN A 155 -24.17 -13.86 -11.44
N LYS A 156 -23.88 -12.58 -11.14
CA LYS A 156 -24.53 -11.43 -11.78
C LYS A 156 -23.71 -10.91 -12.96
N ASP A 157 -24.37 -10.29 -13.90
CA ASP A 157 -23.72 -9.59 -15.02
C ASP A 157 -23.34 -8.18 -14.59
N VAL A 158 -22.15 -8.06 -13.98
CA VAL A 158 -21.56 -6.82 -13.47
C VAL A 158 -20.11 -6.73 -13.89
N SER A 159 -19.65 -5.54 -14.18
CA SER A 159 -18.22 -5.25 -14.40
C SER A 159 -17.51 -4.96 -13.07
N VAL A 160 -16.38 -5.61 -12.88
CA VAL A 160 -15.61 -5.55 -11.64
C VAL A 160 -14.33 -4.75 -11.84
N ILE A 161 -13.94 -3.99 -10.82
CA ILE A 161 -12.60 -3.40 -10.73
C ILE A 161 -11.86 -4.05 -9.56
N THR A 162 -10.63 -4.43 -9.80
CA THR A 162 -9.63 -4.80 -8.79
C THR A 162 -8.24 -4.46 -9.35
N PRO A 163 -7.26 -4.09 -8.52
CA PRO A 163 -5.92 -3.80 -9.04
C PRO A 163 -5.22 -5.05 -9.60
N ASN A 164 -4.09 -4.85 -10.29
CA ASN A 164 -3.27 -5.95 -10.79
C ASN A 164 -2.54 -6.67 -9.63
N PRO A 165 -2.64 -8.00 -9.49
CA PRO A 165 -2.05 -8.74 -8.37
C PRO A 165 -0.51 -8.88 -8.45
N PHE A 166 0.11 -8.50 -9.56
CA PHE A 166 1.55 -8.59 -9.73
C PHE A 166 2.28 -7.28 -9.38
N SER A 167 1.55 -6.17 -9.29
CA SER A 167 2.04 -4.90 -8.73
C SER A 167 1.47 -4.62 -7.34
N SER A 168 0.18 -4.90 -7.13
CA SER A 168 -0.59 -4.48 -5.96
C SER A 168 -0.82 -5.61 -4.95
N GLY A 169 -0.35 -5.41 -3.73
CA GLY A 169 -0.68 -6.31 -2.61
C GLY A 169 -2.18 -6.32 -2.27
N SER A 170 -2.90 -5.19 -2.49
CA SER A 170 -4.35 -5.16 -2.24
C SER A 170 -5.12 -6.07 -3.19
N ALA A 171 -4.68 -6.22 -4.42
CA ALA A 171 -5.29 -7.18 -5.36
C ALA A 171 -5.15 -8.62 -4.89
N ARG A 172 -4.01 -8.97 -4.26
CA ARG A 172 -3.82 -10.31 -3.68
C ARG A 172 -4.81 -10.56 -2.55
N TRP A 173 -5.02 -9.59 -1.67
CA TRP A 173 -6.06 -9.67 -0.65
C TRP A 173 -7.47 -9.85 -1.25
N ASN A 174 -7.79 -9.08 -2.30
CA ASN A 174 -9.09 -9.16 -2.97
C ASN A 174 -9.33 -10.55 -3.57
N ILE A 175 -8.32 -11.13 -4.22
CA ILE A 175 -8.39 -12.48 -4.79
C ILE A 175 -8.54 -13.53 -3.69
N MET A 176 -7.77 -13.41 -2.60
CA MET A 176 -7.88 -14.34 -1.48
C MET A 176 -9.21 -14.19 -0.73
N ALA A 177 -9.81 -13.00 -0.72
CA ALA A 177 -11.16 -12.79 -0.19
C ALA A 177 -12.22 -13.56 -1.01
N ILE A 178 -12.14 -13.50 -2.34
CA ILE A 178 -13.02 -14.30 -3.21
C ILE A 178 -12.78 -15.80 -2.96
N TYR A 179 -11.53 -16.24 -3.08
CA TYR A 179 -11.17 -17.66 -2.94
C TYR A 179 -11.59 -18.23 -1.59
N GLY A 180 -11.24 -17.54 -0.50
CA GLY A 180 -11.55 -17.96 0.86
C GLY A 180 -13.05 -17.99 1.14
N SER A 181 -13.81 -16.99 0.70
CA SER A 181 -15.27 -16.97 0.88
C SER A 181 -15.95 -18.19 0.24
N GLN A 182 -15.48 -18.61 -0.93
CA GLN A 182 -16.02 -19.78 -1.63
C GLN A 182 -15.71 -21.09 -0.87
N LEU A 183 -14.52 -21.20 -0.28
CA LEU A 183 -14.19 -22.36 0.57
C LEU A 183 -15.04 -22.39 1.85
N HIS A 184 -15.27 -21.25 2.48
CA HIS A 184 -16.11 -21.12 3.67
C HIS A 184 -17.58 -21.38 3.39
N GLU A 185 -18.02 -21.26 2.15
CA GLU A 185 -19.32 -21.71 1.66
C GLU A 185 -19.38 -23.21 1.33
N GLY A 186 -18.29 -23.94 1.54
CA GLY A 186 -18.19 -25.38 1.34
C GLY A 186 -17.87 -25.80 -0.09
N LYS A 187 -17.45 -24.89 -0.96
CA LYS A 187 -17.00 -25.20 -2.33
C LYS A 187 -15.63 -25.85 -2.30
N SER A 188 -15.33 -26.67 -3.30
CA SER A 188 -14.00 -27.27 -3.45
C SER A 188 -12.96 -26.22 -3.85
N PRO A 189 -11.65 -26.46 -3.62
CA PRO A 189 -10.59 -25.57 -4.06
C PRO A 189 -10.63 -25.23 -5.55
N GLN A 190 -11.03 -26.18 -6.41
CA GLN A 190 -11.18 -25.92 -7.83
C GLN A 190 -12.35 -24.97 -8.12
N GLN A 191 -13.50 -25.19 -7.48
CA GLN A 191 -14.66 -24.30 -7.63
C GLN A 191 -14.37 -22.88 -7.13
N ALA A 192 -13.59 -22.76 -6.04
CA ALA A 192 -13.16 -21.47 -5.53
C ALA A 192 -12.21 -20.74 -6.53
N LEU A 193 -11.32 -21.49 -7.18
CA LEU A 193 -10.44 -20.96 -8.23
C LEU A 193 -11.22 -20.58 -9.49
N ASP A 194 -12.24 -21.36 -9.86
CA ASP A 194 -13.13 -21.05 -10.99
C ASP A 194 -13.94 -19.76 -10.73
N ALA A 195 -14.33 -19.52 -9.48
CA ALA A 195 -14.96 -18.26 -9.07
C ALA A 195 -14.00 -17.08 -9.21
N VAL A 196 -12.74 -17.20 -8.76
CA VAL A 196 -11.68 -16.19 -8.99
C VAL A 196 -11.53 -15.91 -10.48
N LYS A 197 -11.40 -16.95 -11.32
CA LYS A 197 -11.29 -16.81 -12.77
C LYS A 197 -12.51 -16.08 -13.38
N THR A 198 -13.72 -16.40 -12.91
CA THR A 198 -14.94 -15.76 -13.36
C THR A 198 -14.95 -14.27 -13.05
N VAL A 199 -14.57 -13.89 -11.83
CA VAL A 199 -14.51 -12.48 -11.40
C VAL A 199 -13.43 -11.72 -12.15
N LEU A 200 -12.22 -12.30 -12.29
CA LEU A 200 -11.14 -11.68 -13.07
C LEU A 200 -11.52 -11.52 -14.54
N GLY A 201 -12.27 -12.47 -15.11
CA GLY A 201 -12.81 -12.37 -16.49
C GLY A 201 -13.82 -11.23 -16.67
N LYS A 202 -14.44 -10.73 -15.60
CA LYS A 202 -15.32 -9.55 -15.59
C LYS A 202 -14.59 -8.25 -15.28
N THR A 203 -13.29 -8.32 -15.01
CA THR A 203 -12.46 -7.16 -14.66
C THR A 203 -11.95 -6.50 -15.94
N GLN A 204 -12.54 -5.38 -16.30
CA GLN A 204 -12.19 -4.65 -17.54
C GLN A 204 -10.90 -3.85 -17.39
N VAL A 205 -10.60 -3.36 -16.19
CA VAL A 205 -9.42 -2.55 -15.88
C VAL A 205 -8.80 -3.07 -14.61
N GLN A 206 -7.48 -3.29 -14.65
CA GLN A 206 -6.66 -3.67 -13.49
C GLN A 206 -5.62 -2.58 -13.22
N PRO A 207 -5.96 -1.50 -12.47
CA PRO A 207 -5.01 -0.44 -12.14
C PRO A 207 -3.82 -0.96 -11.31
N GLY A 208 -2.72 -0.21 -11.31
CA GLY A 208 -1.48 -0.62 -10.66
C GLY A 208 -1.58 -0.73 -9.13
N SER A 209 -2.46 0.04 -8.49
CA SER A 209 -2.59 0.11 -7.04
C SER A 209 -4.05 0.14 -6.56
N GLY A 210 -4.27 -0.09 -5.26
CA GLY A 210 -5.60 0.02 -4.65
C GLY A 210 -6.17 1.43 -4.75
N ARG A 211 -5.34 2.46 -4.59
CA ARG A 211 -5.74 3.87 -4.73
C ARG A 211 -6.15 4.20 -6.17
N ASP A 212 -5.40 3.73 -7.16
CA ASP A 212 -5.75 3.93 -8.57
C ASP A 212 -7.05 3.21 -8.94
N ALA A 213 -7.30 2.02 -8.34
CA ALA A 213 -8.55 1.29 -8.54
C ALA A 213 -9.76 2.05 -7.97
N LEU A 214 -9.63 2.67 -6.79
CA LEU A 214 -10.67 3.54 -6.24
C LEU A 214 -10.89 4.77 -7.14
N ALA A 215 -9.82 5.41 -7.61
CA ALA A 215 -9.91 6.55 -8.50
C ALA A 215 -10.62 6.18 -9.83
N ALA A 216 -10.30 5.05 -10.45
CA ALA A 216 -10.99 4.58 -11.66
C ALA A 216 -12.48 4.34 -11.38
N PHE A 217 -12.81 3.71 -10.26
CA PHE A 217 -14.19 3.48 -9.87
C PHE A 217 -14.95 4.81 -9.66
N THR A 218 -14.42 5.76 -8.90
CA THR A 218 -15.10 7.06 -8.66
C THR A 218 -15.23 7.89 -9.93
N GLN A 219 -14.36 7.70 -10.93
CA GLN A 219 -14.47 8.31 -12.25
C GLN A 219 -15.51 7.62 -13.18
N GLY A 220 -16.16 6.57 -12.72
CA GLY A 220 -17.28 5.93 -13.42
C GLY A 220 -16.98 4.56 -14.04
N GLU A 221 -15.77 4.04 -13.88
CA GLU A 221 -15.42 2.70 -14.36
C GLU A 221 -16.06 1.62 -13.50
N GLY A 222 -16.54 0.56 -14.11
CA GLY A 222 -17.10 -0.62 -13.47
C GLY A 222 -18.36 -0.39 -12.63
N ASP A 223 -18.99 -1.47 -12.22
CA ASP A 223 -20.19 -1.48 -11.37
C ASP A 223 -19.85 -1.76 -9.92
N VAL A 224 -18.82 -2.57 -9.68
CA VAL A 224 -18.33 -2.98 -8.35
C VAL A 224 -16.83 -2.89 -8.29
N LEU A 225 -16.29 -2.29 -7.21
CA LEU A 225 -14.87 -2.34 -6.89
C LEU A 225 -14.66 -3.25 -5.67
N ILE A 226 -13.76 -4.22 -5.78
CA ILE A 226 -13.27 -4.95 -4.61
C ILE A 226 -12.14 -4.13 -3.99
N SER A 227 -12.29 -3.75 -2.73
CA SER A 227 -11.35 -2.86 -2.06
C SER A 227 -11.28 -3.11 -0.55
N TYR A 228 -10.51 -2.28 0.12
CA TYR A 228 -10.44 -2.24 1.58
C TYR A 228 -11.57 -1.39 2.15
N GLU A 229 -12.03 -1.73 3.36
CA GLU A 229 -13.06 -0.96 4.06
C GLU A 229 -12.67 0.51 4.27
N ASN A 230 -11.41 0.77 4.62
CA ASN A 230 -10.91 2.14 4.79
C ASN A 230 -10.98 2.98 3.50
N GLU A 231 -10.80 2.37 2.32
CA GLU A 231 -10.92 3.07 1.04
C GLU A 231 -12.38 3.46 0.75
N ALA A 232 -13.32 2.58 1.07
CA ALA A 232 -14.75 2.87 0.94
C ALA A 232 -15.18 4.00 1.91
N ILE A 233 -14.72 3.94 3.17
CA ILE A 233 -14.99 4.98 4.18
C ILE A 233 -14.38 6.31 3.74
N LYS A 234 -13.15 6.30 3.22
CA LYS A 234 -12.49 7.49 2.69
C LYS A 234 -13.29 8.12 1.55
N ALA A 235 -13.66 7.33 0.54
CA ALA A 235 -14.46 7.81 -0.59
C ALA A 235 -15.76 8.48 -0.13
N GLN A 236 -16.48 7.86 0.81
CA GLN A 236 -17.70 8.45 1.37
C GLN A 236 -17.41 9.76 2.14
N SER A 237 -16.30 9.83 2.88
CA SER A 237 -15.92 11.04 3.62
C SER A 237 -15.52 12.20 2.70
N GLU A 238 -15.04 11.90 1.52
CA GLU A 238 -14.70 12.87 0.47
C GLU A 238 -15.91 13.27 -0.40
N GLY A 239 -17.09 12.69 -0.11
CA GLY A 239 -18.34 13.04 -0.78
C GLY A 239 -18.59 12.26 -2.07
N GLU A 240 -17.82 11.21 -2.34
CA GLU A 240 -18.04 10.35 -3.49
C GLU A 240 -19.38 9.63 -3.40
N SER A 241 -20.04 9.48 -4.56
CA SER A 241 -21.38 8.88 -4.64
C SER A 241 -21.31 7.35 -4.67
N VAL A 242 -20.83 6.77 -3.57
CA VAL A 242 -20.65 5.33 -3.40
C VAL A 242 -21.28 4.83 -2.12
N ASP A 243 -21.65 3.54 -2.12
CA ASP A 243 -21.93 2.77 -0.92
C ASP A 243 -20.94 1.58 -0.88
N TYR A 244 -20.89 0.86 0.23
CA TYR A 244 -20.12 -0.38 0.29
C TYR A 244 -20.86 -1.45 1.08
N VAL A 245 -20.51 -2.68 0.79
CA VAL A 245 -21.03 -3.89 1.44
C VAL A 245 -19.87 -4.63 2.06
N ILE A 246 -19.97 -4.95 3.34
CA ILE A 246 -19.09 -5.94 3.98
C ILE A 246 -19.69 -7.30 3.69
N PRO A 247 -19.03 -8.16 2.89
CA PRO A 247 -19.55 -9.50 2.61
C PRO A 247 -19.72 -10.32 3.89
N PRO A 248 -20.72 -11.21 3.98
CA PRO A 248 -20.90 -12.07 5.15
C PRO A 248 -19.67 -12.91 5.49
N SER A 249 -18.95 -13.39 4.48
CA SER A 249 -17.65 -14.06 4.58
C SER A 249 -16.60 -13.22 3.87
N THR A 250 -15.56 -12.81 4.58
CA THR A 250 -14.47 -11.98 4.05
C THR A 250 -13.18 -12.17 4.83
N ILE A 251 -12.06 -11.67 4.28
CA ILE A 251 -10.73 -11.80 4.85
C ILE A 251 -10.35 -10.59 5.73
N LEU A 252 -9.70 -10.88 6.86
CA LEU A 252 -9.00 -9.87 7.65
C LEU A 252 -7.72 -9.45 6.93
N ILE A 253 -7.62 -8.19 6.60
CA ILE A 253 -6.44 -7.59 5.98
C ILE A 253 -5.56 -7.04 7.09
N GLN A 254 -4.29 -7.46 7.09
CA GLN A 254 -3.28 -7.06 8.08
C GLN A 254 -2.06 -6.51 7.35
N THR A 255 -1.69 -5.27 7.62
CA THR A 255 -0.65 -4.57 6.88
C THR A 255 0.64 -4.48 7.69
N PRO A 256 1.74 -5.12 7.24
CA PRO A 256 2.99 -5.18 7.97
C PRO A 256 3.77 -3.87 7.89
N ILE A 257 4.38 -3.49 9.01
CA ILE A 257 5.22 -2.31 9.14
C ILE A 257 6.51 -2.64 9.88
N ALA A 258 7.63 -2.09 9.42
CA ALA A 258 8.93 -2.27 10.08
C ALA A 258 9.86 -1.09 9.79
N VAL A 259 10.85 -0.90 10.67
CA VAL A 259 12.03 -0.09 10.36
C VAL A 259 13.07 -0.93 9.63
N THR A 260 13.84 -0.32 8.74
CA THR A 260 15.02 -0.96 8.14
C THR A 260 16.15 -1.08 9.16
N LYS A 261 17.15 -1.95 8.88
CA LYS A 261 18.26 -2.19 9.84
C LYS A 261 19.09 -0.95 10.13
N ASP A 262 19.25 -0.08 9.14
CA ASP A 262 20.06 1.12 9.25
C ASP A 262 19.23 2.39 9.53
N ALA A 263 17.97 2.19 9.93
CA ALA A 263 17.05 3.28 10.19
C ALA A 263 17.52 4.17 11.34
N PRO A 264 17.39 5.50 11.23
CA PRO A 264 17.66 6.41 12.33
C PRO A 264 16.69 6.18 13.49
N LYS A 265 17.09 6.56 14.70
CA LYS A 265 16.22 6.45 15.89
C LYS A 265 14.86 7.12 15.69
N ALA A 266 14.79 8.20 14.94
CA ALA A 266 13.54 8.88 14.63
C ALA A 266 12.50 7.98 13.91
N ALA A 267 12.95 7.05 13.08
CA ALA A 267 12.06 6.08 12.42
C ALA A 267 11.48 5.08 13.42
N GLN A 268 12.30 4.60 14.37
CA GLN A 268 11.80 3.74 15.46
C GLN A 268 10.82 4.50 16.36
N ASP A 269 11.14 5.74 16.75
CA ASP A 269 10.26 6.57 17.55
C ASP A 269 8.92 6.84 16.84
N PHE A 270 8.95 6.99 15.50
CA PHE A 270 7.74 7.14 14.71
C PHE A 270 6.93 5.84 14.61
N LEU A 271 7.60 4.69 14.44
CA LEU A 271 6.94 3.38 14.50
C LEU A 271 6.26 3.14 15.85
N ASP A 272 6.95 3.47 16.94
CA ASP A 272 6.39 3.35 18.29
C ASP A 272 5.19 4.28 18.49
N TYR A 273 5.22 5.48 17.89
CA TYR A 273 4.08 6.40 17.86
C TYR A 273 2.90 5.83 17.08
N ILE A 274 3.13 5.25 15.90
CA ILE A 274 2.10 4.58 15.09
C ILE A 274 1.37 3.51 15.92
N TRP A 275 2.10 2.76 16.74
CA TRP A 275 1.55 1.72 17.62
C TRP A 275 1.04 2.24 18.98
N SER A 276 1.20 3.51 19.27
CA SER A 276 0.61 4.11 20.48
C SER A 276 -0.91 4.24 20.37
N ASP A 277 -1.57 4.45 21.50
CA ASP A 277 -3.02 4.71 21.50
C ASP A 277 -3.37 5.96 20.67
N ALA A 278 -2.49 6.95 20.61
CA ALA A 278 -2.68 8.15 19.82
C ALA A 278 -2.61 7.84 18.32
N GLY A 279 -1.59 7.10 17.88
CA GLY A 279 -1.47 6.66 16.49
C GLY A 279 -2.62 5.74 16.07
N GLN A 280 -3.01 4.80 16.93
CA GLN A 280 -4.11 3.87 16.65
C GLN A 280 -5.48 4.58 16.57
N LYS A 281 -5.69 5.67 17.34
CA LYS A 281 -6.88 6.52 17.17
C LYS A 281 -6.89 7.25 15.84
N ILE A 282 -5.74 7.74 15.38
CA ILE A 282 -5.62 8.36 14.06
C ILE A 282 -5.99 7.36 12.95
N TRP A 283 -5.53 6.11 13.03
CA TRP A 283 -5.94 5.05 12.11
C TRP A 283 -7.47 4.87 12.13
N ALA A 284 -8.09 4.76 13.32
CA ALA A 284 -9.53 4.59 13.46
C ALA A 284 -10.33 5.79 12.90
N GLU A 285 -9.87 7.01 13.10
CA GLU A 285 -10.50 8.24 12.58
C GLU A 285 -10.49 8.23 11.05
N ASN A 286 -9.43 7.69 10.44
CA ASN A 286 -9.26 7.58 8.99
C ASN A 286 -9.82 6.28 8.37
N GLY A 287 -10.67 5.54 9.08
CA GLY A 287 -11.40 4.40 8.53
C GLY A 287 -10.68 3.05 8.63
N TYR A 288 -9.51 3.00 9.23
CA TYR A 288 -8.78 1.75 9.47
C TYR A 288 -9.21 1.11 10.81
N ARG A 289 -9.17 -0.21 10.88
CA ARG A 289 -9.43 -0.95 12.11
C ARG A 289 -8.16 -0.93 12.98
N PRO A 290 -8.21 -0.38 14.20
CA PRO A 290 -7.04 -0.40 15.09
C PRO A 290 -6.62 -1.83 15.44
N VAL A 291 -5.31 -2.11 15.42
CA VAL A 291 -4.78 -3.38 15.94
C VAL A 291 -4.83 -3.46 17.47
N ASN A 292 -5.04 -2.33 18.16
CA ASN A 292 -5.35 -2.32 19.58
C ASN A 292 -6.84 -2.61 19.80
N PRO A 293 -7.23 -3.81 20.28
CA PRO A 293 -8.64 -4.20 20.38
C PRO A 293 -9.45 -3.32 21.33
N LYS A 294 -8.80 -2.58 22.25
CA LYS A 294 -9.45 -1.64 23.16
C LYS A 294 -9.95 -0.38 22.46
N LEU A 295 -9.47 -0.10 21.26
CA LEU A 295 -9.81 1.10 20.47
C LEU A 295 -10.76 0.80 19.32
N VAL A 296 -11.15 -0.46 19.12
CA VAL A 296 -12.07 -0.84 18.03
C VAL A 296 -13.50 -0.45 18.43
N ASP A 297 -14.09 0.45 17.66
CA ASP A 297 -15.52 0.76 17.75
C ASP A 297 -16.32 -0.17 16.82
N LEU A 298 -17.00 -1.18 17.39
CA LEU A 298 -17.79 -2.14 16.65
C LEU A 298 -19.00 -1.54 15.92
N LYS A 299 -19.40 -0.29 16.25
CA LYS A 299 -20.45 0.42 15.49
C LYS A 299 -19.88 0.96 14.18
N LYS A 300 -18.62 1.43 14.21
CA LYS A 300 -17.91 1.91 13.03
C LYS A 300 -17.34 0.74 12.23
N PHE A 301 -16.85 -0.29 12.90
CA PHE A 301 -16.18 -1.44 12.31
C PHE A 301 -16.88 -2.75 12.73
N PRO A 302 -18.05 -3.05 12.15
CA PRO A 302 -18.78 -4.26 12.52
C PRO A 302 -17.96 -5.50 12.14
N THR A 303 -17.99 -6.52 13.01
CA THR A 303 -17.34 -7.78 12.72
C THR A 303 -18.15 -8.53 11.66
N PRO A 304 -17.54 -8.94 10.54
CA PRO A 304 -18.19 -9.83 9.57
C PRO A 304 -18.66 -11.11 10.21
N LYS A 305 -19.72 -11.71 9.67
CA LYS A 305 -20.29 -12.96 10.22
C LYS A 305 -19.27 -14.10 10.22
N ASP A 306 -18.47 -14.14 9.17
CA ASP A 306 -17.40 -15.08 8.96
C ASP A 306 -16.16 -14.31 8.49
N LEU A 307 -15.22 -14.12 9.42
CA LEU A 307 -13.97 -13.40 9.20
C LEU A 307 -12.80 -14.35 9.28
N PHE A 308 -12.25 -14.71 8.13
CA PHE A 308 -11.11 -15.59 8.03
C PHE A 308 -9.79 -14.83 7.84
N THR A 309 -8.68 -15.54 7.98
CA THR A 309 -7.34 -14.96 7.91
C THR A 309 -6.50 -15.64 6.84
N ILE A 310 -5.42 -15.00 6.43
CA ILE A 310 -4.46 -15.56 5.47
C ILE A 310 -3.75 -16.81 6.03
N ASP A 311 -3.67 -16.94 7.36
CA ASP A 311 -3.04 -18.08 8.03
C ASP A 311 -3.76 -19.41 7.75
N GLU A 312 -5.06 -19.36 7.45
CA GLU A 312 -5.85 -20.53 7.07
C GLU A 312 -5.40 -21.15 5.74
N PHE A 313 -4.72 -20.35 4.90
CA PHE A 313 -4.11 -20.81 3.64
C PHE A 313 -2.61 -21.11 3.77
N GLY A 314 -2.07 -20.98 4.99
CA GLY A 314 -0.66 -21.23 5.31
C GLY A 314 0.24 -19.99 5.28
N GLY A 315 -0.36 -18.79 5.33
CA GLY A 315 0.35 -17.51 5.35
C GLY A 315 0.79 -17.03 3.97
N TRP A 316 1.29 -15.80 3.93
CA TRP A 316 1.60 -15.11 2.67
C TRP A 316 2.70 -15.79 1.85
N ASP A 317 3.73 -16.36 2.47
CA ASP A 317 4.84 -16.99 1.72
C ASP A 317 4.31 -18.16 0.89
N LYS A 318 3.50 -19.04 1.49
CA LYS A 318 2.86 -20.14 0.79
C LYS A 318 1.86 -19.67 -0.26
N VAL A 319 1.02 -18.69 0.08
CA VAL A 319 0.01 -18.13 -0.83
C VAL A 319 0.68 -17.46 -2.04
N ASN A 320 1.75 -16.71 -1.83
CA ASN A 320 2.49 -16.09 -2.92
C ASN A 320 3.11 -17.14 -3.86
N ASP A 321 3.72 -18.21 -3.33
CA ASP A 321 4.28 -19.29 -4.15
C ASP A 321 3.20 -20.07 -4.92
N GLU A 322 2.06 -20.36 -4.29
CA GLU A 322 1.02 -21.17 -4.88
C GLU A 322 0.13 -20.40 -5.86
N PHE A 323 -0.19 -19.13 -5.57
CA PHE A 323 -1.16 -18.35 -6.33
C PHE A 323 -0.52 -17.28 -7.20
N PHE A 324 0.52 -16.60 -6.73
CA PHE A 324 1.04 -15.37 -7.31
C PHE A 324 2.47 -15.46 -7.84
N ASP A 325 3.09 -16.64 -7.85
CA ASP A 325 4.33 -16.82 -8.60
C ASP A 325 4.09 -16.51 -10.08
N GLU A 326 4.89 -15.62 -10.67
CA GLU A 326 4.68 -15.09 -12.03
C GLU A 326 4.70 -16.18 -13.13
N THR A 327 5.33 -17.32 -12.85
CA THR A 327 5.53 -18.41 -13.83
C THR A 327 4.56 -19.58 -13.62
N LYS A 328 4.42 -20.06 -12.39
CA LYS A 328 3.69 -21.28 -12.01
C LYS A 328 2.44 -21.03 -11.15
N GLY A 329 2.23 -19.79 -10.69
CA GLY A 329 1.11 -19.45 -9.82
C GLY A 329 -0.25 -19.65 -10.48
N LYS A 330 -1.24 -20.08 -9.70
CA LYS A 330 -2.61 -20.35 -10.17
C LYS A 330 -3.25 -19.08 -10.75
N VAL A 331 -3.06 -17.93 -10.11
CA VAL A 331 -3.57 -16.65 -10.58
C VAL A 331 -2.79 -16.18 -11.81
N ALA A 332 -1.48 -16.40 -11.85
CA ALA A 332 -0.68 -16.09 -13.04
C ALA A 332 -1.16 -16.86 -14.29
N ALA A 333 -1.56 -18.13 -14.10
CA ALA A 333 -2.13 -18.92 -15.19
C ALA A 333 -3.46 -18.34 -15.67
N ILE A 334 -4.34 -17.91 -14.75
CA ILE A 334 -5.63 -17.28 -15.06
C ILE A 334 -5.42 -15.96 -15.80
N GLU A 335 -4.55 -15.08 -15.30
CA GLU A 335 -4.29 -13.77 -15.92
C GLU A 335 -3.70 -13.90 -17.32
N LYS A 336 -2.79 -14.84 -17.52
CA LYS A 336 -2.24 -15.16 -18.87
C LYS A 336 -3.34 -15.63 -19.83
N GLU A 337 -4.27 -16.47 -19.37
CA GLU A 337 -5.43 -16.92 -20.17
C GLU A 337 -6.34 -15.75 -20.54
N LEU A 338 -6.48 -14.75 -19.65
CA LEU A 338 -7.26 -13.52 -19.86
C LEU A 338 -6.50 -12.45 -20.65
N GLY A 339 -5.22 -12.69 -20.99
CA GLY A 339 -4.38 -11.76 -21.75
C GLY A 339 -3.82 -10.60 -20.92
N VAL A 340 -3.81 -10.73 -19.59
CA VAL A 340 -3.28 -9.71 -18.66
C VAL A 340 -1.81 -9.98 -18.37
N SER A 341 -1.01 -8.91 -18.23
CA SER A 341 0.41 -9.01 -17.87
C SER A 341 0.58 -9.52 -16.43
N THR A 342 1.48 -10.49 -16.27
CA THR A 342 1.92 -11.01 -14.98
C THR A 342 3.31 -10.52 -14.60
N ALA A 343 3.92 -9.64 -15.40
CA ALA A 343 5.17 -8.96 -15.05
C ALA A 343 4.84 -7.80 -14.08
N GLY A 344 5.46 -7.83 -12.91
CA GLY A 344 5.35 -6.79 -11.90
C GLY A 344 6.46 -5.76 -12.02
#